data_359d767bbf16a0cc3f6f11025c33a48b
#
_entry.id   359d767bbf16a0cc3f6f11025c33a48b
#
_cell.length_a   1.000
_cell.length_b   1.000
_cell.length_c   1.000
_cell.angle_alpha   90.00
_cell.angle_beta   90.00
_cell.angle_gamma   90.00
#
_symmetry.space_group_name_H-M   'P 1'
#
loop_
_entity.id
_entity.type
_entity.pdbx_description
1 polymer ?
#
loop_
_entity_poly.entity_id
_entity_poly.type
_entity_poly.pdbx_seq_one_letter_code
_entity_poly.pdbx_strand_id
1 'polypeptide(L)'
;MKLLDSPKARGMLVLTGLTTVGLFATWLLVFVLFPVTQTEVLRKPSPTGVITAIVKELHSGNSTSYGYDVYLEQSSLLSNRAKVASFYRAYRNETSRGVDLEWLSPNELLIRYLHAEVTSPPKTTVQCGNQTIRIQLRSEVKSPVEHSPTNQAASQAASETESQAKK
;
A
#
# COMPACT_ATOMS: atom_id res chain seq x y z
N MET A 1 -6.90 -53.82 17.38
CA MET A 1 -6.53 -52.58 18.13
C MET A 1 -5.28 -52.84 18.98
N LYS A 2 -4.16 -53.34 18.36
CA LYS A 2 -2.91 -53.75 19.04
C LYS A 2 -1.65 -53.04 18.52
N LEU A 3 -1.81 -51.99 17.65
CA LEU A 3 -0.67 -51.31 17.03
C LEU A 3 -0.02 -50.22 17.94
N LEU A 4 -0.68 -49.84 19.04
CA LEU A 4 -0.24 -48.77 19.94
C LEU A 4 0.62 -49.25 21.14
N ASP A 5 0.79 -50.56 21.30
CA ASP A 5 1.50 -51.11 22.48
C ASP A 5 2.99 -51.33 22.28
N SER A 6 3.53 -51.05 21.10
CA SER A 6 4.97 -51.11 20.84
C SER A 6 5.67 -49.87 21.46
N PRO A 7 6.74 -50.04 22.25
CA PRO A 7 7.49 -48.91 22.82
C PRO A 7 8.03 -47.97 21.73
N LYS A 8 8.31 -48.50 20.53
CA LYS A 8 8.71 -47.71 19.36
C LYS A 8 7.57 -46.83 18.84
N ALA A 9 6.31 -47.35 18.81
CA ALA A 9 5.16 -46.56 18.38
C ALA A 9 4.83 -45.43 19.36
N ARG A 10 4.96 -45.68 20.67
CA ARG A 10 4.79 -44.62 21.70
C ARG A 10 5.88 -43.56 21.61
N GLY A 11 7.15 -43.92 21.39
CA GLY A 11 8.24 -42.96 21.18
C GLY A 11 8.03 -42.09 19.92
N MET A 12 7.57 -42.72 18.82
CA MET A 12 7.28 -41.98 17.58
C MET A 12 6.11 -40.99 17.75
N LEU A 13 5.07 -41.38 18.49
CA LEU A 13 3.89 -40.55 18.76
C LEU A 13 4.26 -39.34 19.65
N VAL A 14 5.10 -39.54 20.65
CA VAL A 14 5.60 -38.45 21.51
C VAL A 14 6.47 -37.51 20.71
N LEU A 15 7.36 -38.01 19.85
CA LEU A 15 8.25 -37.17 19.03
C LEU A 15 7.44 -36.31 18.03
N THR A 16 6.44 -36.91 17.36
CA THR A 16 5.55 -36.18 16.44
C THR A 16 4.72 -35.12 17.19
N GLY A 17 4.24 -35.44 18.39
CA GLY A 17 3.54 -34.48 19.23
C GLY A 17 4.40 -33.29 19.62
N LEU A 18 5.65 -33.53 20.04
CA LEU A 18 6.57 -32.45 20.40
C LEU A 18 6.94 -31.56 19.20
N THR A 19 7.15 -32.14 18.02
CA THR A 19 7.47 -31.37 16.82
C THR A 19 6.29 -30.50 16.36
N THR A 20 5.05 -31.02 16.41
CA THR A 20 3.87 -30.22 16.05
C THR A 20 3.63 -29.08 17.04
N VAL A 21 3.79 -29.30 18.33
CA VAL A 21 3.68 -28.25 19.36
C VAL A 21 4.77 -27.20 19.17
N GLY A 22 6.01 -27.61 18.89
CA GLY A 22 7.13 -26.69 18.63
C GLY A 22 6.87 -25.80 17.40
N LEU A 23 6.41 -26.38 16.29
CA LEU A 23 6.07 -25.62 15.07
C LEU A 23 4.92 -24.64 15.31
N PHE A 24 3.89 -25.08 16.04
CA PHE A 24 2.76 -24.21 16.37
C PHE A 24 3.18 -23.05 17.27
N ALA A 25 4.02 -23.30 18.29
CA ALA A 25 4.55 -22.28 19.18
C ALA A 25 5.42 -21.28 18.42
N THR A 26 6.26 -21.74 17.50
CA THR A 26 7.09 -20.89 16.63
C THR A 26 6.22 -20.01 15.72
N TRP A 27 5.18 -20.61 15.12
CA TRP A 27 4.25 -19.87 14.27
C TRP A 27 3.49 -18.80 15.04
N LEU A 28 3.01 -19.12 16.24
CA LEU A 28 2.35 -18.18 17.14
C LEU A 28 3.29 -17.03 17.56
N LEU A 29 4.55 -17.36 17.85
CA LEU A 29 5.57 -16.38 18.22
C LEU A 29 5.84 -15.40 17.08
N VAL A 30 5.97 -15.88 15.85
CA VAL A 30 6.14 -15.03 14.65
C VAL A 30 4.94 -14.11 14.49
N PHE A 31 3.72 -14.63 14.65
CA PHE A 31 2.51 -13.83 14.51
C PHE A 31 2.40 -12.71 15.57
N VAL A 32 2.86 -12.98 16.78
CA VAL A 32 2.86 -12.00 17.89
C VAL A 32 3.97 -10.96 17.74
N LEU A 33 5.16 -11.38 17.28
CA LEU A 33 6.34 -10.51 17.17
C LEU A 33 6.34 -9.60 15.94
N PHE A 34 5.57 -9.95 14.91
CA PHE A 34 5.50 -9.16 13.67
C PHE A 34 4.06 -8.72 13.33
N PRO A 35 3.41 -7.91 14.19
CA PRO A 35 2.09 -7.39 13.88
C PRO A 35 2.18 -6.41 12.69
N VAL A 36 1.37 -6.63 11.67
CA VAL A 36 1.15 -5.62 10.63
C VAL A 36 0.28 -4.52 11.22
N THR A 37 0.89 -3.38 11.49
CA THR A 37 0.16 -2.23 12.02
C THR A 37 -0.55 -1.51 10.89
N GLN A 38 -1.86 -1.30 11.03
CA GLN A 38 -2.68 -0.53 10.10
C GLN A 38 -3.08 0.78 10.77
N THR A 39 -2.65 1.89 10.21
CA THR A 39 -2.99 3.22 10.72
C THR A 39 -3.89 3.95 9.72
N GLU A 40 -5.02 4.47 10.17
CA GLU A 40 -5.86 5.33 9.33
C GLU A 40 -5.16 6.68 9.15
N VAL A 41 -4.86 7.04 7.89
CA VAL A 41 -4.10 8.26 7.57
C VAL A 41 -4.93 9.32 6.86
N LEU A 42 -6.05 8.90 6.25
CA LEU A 42 -6.93 9.82 5.56
C LEU A 42 -8.37 9.29 5.60
N ARG A 43 -9.32 10.21 5.86
CA ARG A 43 -10.76 9.96 5.84
C ARG A 43 -11.45 11.10 5.11
N LYS A 44 -12.20 10.79 4.05
CA LYS A 44 -12.97 11.77 3.28
C LYS A 44 -14.41 11.30 3.09
N PRO A 45 -15.40 11.95 3.71
CA PRO A 45 -16.81 11.66 3.46
C PRO A 45 -17.20 12.08 2.04
N SER A 46 -18.12 11.33 1.44
CA SER A 46 -18.75 11.72 0.18
C SER A 46 -19.54 13.02 0.35
N PRO A 47 -19.88 13.75 -0.71
CA PRO A 47 -20.68 14.97 -0.64
C PRO A 47 -22.05 14.77 0.04
N THR A 48 -22.59 13.56 0.01
CA THR A 48 -23.85 13.21 0.72
C THR A 48 -23.64 12.76 2.16
N GLY A 49 -22.40 12.51 2.59
CA GLY A 49 -22.08 11.99 3.92
C GLY A 49 -22.45 10.51 4.15
N VAL A 50 -23.05 9.83 3.16
CA VAL A 50 -23.53 8.44 3.32
C VAL A 50 -22.38 7.44 3.25
N ILE A 51 -21.36 7.72 2.43
CA ILE A 51 -20.18 6.88 2.23
C ILE A 51 -18.93 7.68 2.59
N THR A 52 -18.00 7.01 3.24
CA THR A 52 -16.70 7.58 3.60
C THR A 52 -15.59 6.76 2.96
N ALA A 53 -14.70 7.42 2.24
CA ALA A 53 -13.48 6.83 1.73
C ALA A 53 -12.36 6.96 2.77
N ILE A 54 -11.65 5.85 3.01
CA ILE A 54 -10.64 5.72 4.07
C ILE A 54 -9.36 5.16 3.46
N VAL A 55 -8.23 5.81 3.74
CA VAL A 55 -6.90 5.28 3.44
C VAL A 55 -6.26 4.77 4.72
N LYS A 56 -5.84 3.53 4.71
CA LYS A 56 -5.04 2.93 5.77
C LYS A 56 -3.63 2.70 5.28
N GLU A 57 -2.67 3.18 6.05
CA GLU A 57 -1.26 2.90 5.86
C GLU A 57 -0.92 1.58 6.54
N LEU A 58 -0.23 0.72 5.79
CA LEU A 58 0.28 -0.55 6.27
C LEU A 58 1.79 -0.38 6.50
N HIS A 59 2.20 -0.55 7.74
CA HIS A 59 3.59 -0.52 8.13
C HIS A 59 4.02 -1.90 8.62
N SER A 60 4.97 -2.49 7.93
CA SER A 60 5.61 -3.75 8.33
C SER A 60 6.94 -3.40 8.98
N GLY A 61 6.97 -3.32 10.31
CA GLY A 61 8.05 -2.97 11.23
C GLY A 61 9.46 -2.68 10.71
N ASN A 62 10.02 -3.50 9.83
CA ASN A 62 11.37 -3.35 9.29
C ASN A 62 11.42 -2.89 7.83
N SER A 63 10.29 -2.57 7.21
CA SER A 63 10.24 -2.15 5.81
C SER A 63 10.27 -0.62 5.69
N THR A 64 11.16 -0.10 4.86
CA THR A 64 11.16 1.31 4.43
C THR A 64 10.04 1.62 3.43
N SER A 65 9.33 0.60 2.98
CA SER A 65 8.26 0.73 1.99
C SER A 65 6.89 0.81 2.67
N TYR A 66 6.13 1.83 2.31
CA TYR A 66 4.76 2.01 2.78
C TYR A 66 3.77 1.32 1.83
N GLY A 67 2.81 0.61 2.41
CA GLY A 67 1.63 0.12 1.71
C GLY A 67 0.42 0.97 2.07
N TYR A 68 -0.55 1.11 1.16
CA TYR A 68 -1.81 1.78 1.43
C TYR A 68 -2.97 0.94 0.93
N ASP A 69 -3.96 0.78 1.79
CA ASP A 69 -5.24 0.18 1.45
C ASP A 69 -6.32 1.24 1.45
N VAL A 70 -7.11 1.28 0.40
CA VAL A 70 -8.27 2.18 0.29
C VAL A 70 -9.55 1.40 0.49
N TYR A 71 -10.40 1.91 1.37
CA TYR A 71 -11.69 1.34 1.73
C TYR A 71 -12.82 2.33 1.51
N LEU A 72 -14.00 1.82 1.16
CA LEU A 72 -15.26 2.53 1.28
C LEU A 72 -16.02 1.98 2.48
N GLU A 73 -16.52 2.85 3.31
CA GLU A 73 -17.31 2.54 4.49
C GLU A 73 -18.65 3.27 4.42
N GLN A 74 -19.74 2.54 4.59
CA GLN A 74 -21.06 3.15 4.70
C GLN A 74 -21.31 3.58 6.15
N SER A 75 -21.79 4.81 6.35
CA SER A 75 -22.22 5.33 7.64
C SER A 75 -23.56 4.69 8.03
N SER A 76 -23.55 3.45 8.47
CA SER A 76 -24.70 2.71 8.97
C SER A 76 -24.36 1.95 10.25
N LEU A 77 -25.36 1.54 11.01
CA LEU A 77 -25.20 0.74 12.24
C LEU A 77 -24.46 -0.59 12.00
N LEU A 78 -24.53 -1.14 10.80
CA LEU A 78 -23.73 -2.27 10.33
C LEU A 78 -22.72 -1.71 9.34
N SER A 79 -21.55 -1.33 9.83
CA SER A 79 -20.44 -0.80 9.03
C SER A 79 -20.04 -1.78 7.93
N ASN A 80 -20.57 -1.57 6.73
CA ASN A 80 -20.21 -2.37 5.56
C ASN A 80 -18.98 -1.72 4.92
N ARG A 81 -17.82 -2.37 5.05
CA ARG A 81 -16.54 -1.88 4.57
C ARG A 81 -16.09 -2.70 3.37
N ALA A 82 -15.85 -2.04 2.25
CA ALA A 82 -15.34 -2.65 1.02
C ALA A 82 -13.94 -2.14 0.71
N LYS A 83 -12.98 -3.03 0.53
CA LYS A 83 -11.65 -2.70 0.00
C LYS A 83 -11.74 -2.48 -1.50
N VAL A 84 -11.22 -1.34 -1.98
CA VAL A 84 -11.33 -0.91 -3.38
C VAL A 84 -10.00 -0.91 -4.12
N ALA A 85 -8.91 -0.63 -3.42
CA ALA A 85 -7.56 -0.63 -4.01
C ALA A 85 -6.50 -0.93 -2.96
N SER A 86 -5.37 -1.47 -3.40
CA SER A 86 -4.15 -1.65 -2.60
C SER A 86 -2.95 -1.15 -3.39
N PHE A 87 -2.12 -0.41 -2.70
CA PHE A 87 -0.89 0.17 -3.24
C PHE A 87 0.30 -0.32 -2.41
N TYR A 88 1.35 -0.74 -3.09
CA TYR A 88 2.61 -1.15 -2.48
C TYR A 88 3.73 -0.26 -2.98
N ARG A 89 4.72 0.03 -2.12
CA ARG A 89 5.83 0.95 -2.43
C ARG A 89 5.38 2.34 -2.86
N ALA A 90 4.27 2.83 -2.32
CA ALA A 90 3.84 4.19 -2.59
C ALA A 90 4.87 5.18 -2.06
N TYR A 91 5.33 6.06 -2.94
CA TYR A 91 6.32 7.06 -2.58
C TYR A 91 5.67 8.14 -1.71
N ARG A 92 6.29 8.41 -0.56
CA ARG A 92 5.89 9.48 0.34
C ARG A 92 6.93 10.59 0.25
N ASN A 93 6.49 11.83 0.05
CA ASN A 93 7.34 13.01 0.20
C ASN A 93 6.79 13.89 1.33
N GLU A 94 7.49 14.98 1.65
CA GLU A 94 7.11 15.89 2.74
C GLU A 94 5.73 16.54 2.54
N THR A 95 5.26 16.64 1.31
CA THR A 95 4.00 17.28 0.92
C THR A 95 2.87 16.33 0.58
N SER A 96 3.17 15.04 0.33
CA SER A 96 2.19 14.05 -0.10
C SER A 96 2.36 12.73 0.64
N ARG A 97 1.25 12.16 1.11
CA ARG A 97 1.20 10.86 1.79
C ARG A 97 1.27 9.66 0.84
N GLY A 98 1.54 9.88 -0.45
CA GLY A 98 1.65 8.83 -1.46
C GLY A 98 0.30 8.41 -2.08
N VAL A 99 -0.80 8.54 -1.36
CA VAL A 99 -2.17 8.31 -1.86
C VAL A 99 -3.08 9.42 -1.37
N ASP A 100 -3.83 10.03 -2.27
CA ASP A 100 -4.86 11.03 -1.97
C ASP A 100 -6.20 10.62 -2.58
N LEU A 101 -7.29 11.12 -2.00
CA LEU A 101 -8.66 10.84 -2.40
C LEU A 101 -9.37 12.13 -2.78
N GLU A 102 -10.20 12.08 -3.80
CA GLU A 102 -11.06 13.19 -4.19
C GLU A 102 -12.41 12.68 -4.66
N TRP A 103 -13.50 13.18 -4.07
CA TRP A 103 -14.84 12.90 -4.56
C TRP A 103 -15.15 13.83 -5.72
N LEU A 104 -15.28 13.28 -6.94
CA LEU A 104 -15.70 14.03 -8.13
C LEU A 104 -17.21 14.25 -8.15
N SER A 105 -17.95 13.32 -7.58
CA SER A 105 -19.40 13.36 -7.42
C SER A 105 -19.83 12.49 -6.23
N PRO A 106 -21.10 12.49 -5.81
CA PRO A 106 -21.58 11.58 -4.76
C PRO A 106 -21.29 10.09 -5.00
N ASN A 107 -21.19 9.70 -6.28
CA ASN A 107 -21.00 8.30 -6.69
C ASN A 107 -19.70 8.07 -7.47
N GLU A 108 -18.75 9.00 -7.41
CA GLU A 108 -17.50 8.89 -8.15
C GLU A 108 -16.31 9.36 -7.31
N LEU A 109 -15.39 8.43 -7.05
CA LEU A 109 -14.17 8.64 -6.27
C LEU A 109 -12.95 8.56 -7.17
N LEU A 110 -12.13 9.60 -7.15
CA LEU A 110 -10.79 9.64 -7.73
C LEU A 110 -9.76 9.32 -6.66
N ILE A 111 -8.92 8.32 -6.94
CA ILE A 111 -7.76 7.96 -6.12
C ILE A 111 -6.51 8.38 -6.88
N ARG A 112 -5.78 9.34 -6.33
CA ARG A 112 -4.49 9.80 -6.85
C ARG A 112 -3.36 9.12 -6.10
N TYR A 113 -2.35 8.63 -6.81
CA TYR A 113 -1.19 8.00 -6.18
C TYR A 113 0.12 8.39 -6.85
N LEU A 114 1.18 8.46 -6.04
CA LEU A 114 2.55 8.72 -6.49
C LEU A 114 3.32 7.40 -6.52
N HIS A 115 3.89 7.03 -7.67
CA HIS A 115 4.83 5.91 -7.81
C HIS A 115 4.50 4.70 -6.93
N ALA A 116 3.38 4.03 -7.18
CA ALA A 116 3.00 2.83 -6.45
C ALA A 116 2.78 1.65 -7.38
N GLU A 117 3.15 0.47 -6.94
CA GLU A 117 2.67 -0.78 -7.53
C GLU A 117 1.23 -1.01 -7.07
N VAL A 118 0.31 -1.08 -8.01
CA VAL A 118 -1.08 -1.46 -7.73
C VAL A 118 -1.10 -2.98 -7.57
N THR A 119 -1.09 -3.47 -6.34
CA THR A 119 -1.02 -4.91 -6.03
C THR A 119 -2.32 -5.65 -6.21
N SER A 120 -3.45 -4.93 -6.19
CA SER A 120 -4.77 -5.49 -6.46
C SER A 120 -5.38 -4.74 -7.63
N PRO A 121 -5.88 -5.42 -8.68
CA PRO A 121 -6.53 -4.72 -9.77
C PRO A 121 -7.65 -3.86 -9.18
N PRO A 122 -7.65 -2.55 -9.47
CA PRO A 122 -8.62 -1.64 -8.89
C PRO A 122 -10.01 -2.02 -9.37
N LYS A 123 -10.92 -2.09 -8.44
CA LYS A 123 -12.31 -2.24 -8.78
C LYS A 123 -12.78 -0.93 -9.40
N THR A 124 -13.13 -0.95 -10.67
CA THR A 124 -13.68 0.23 -11.37
C THR A 124 -15.05 0.64 -10.83
N THR A 125 -15.76 -0.30 -10.22
CA THR A 125 -17.10 -0.11 -9.67
C THR A 125 -17.25 -0.96 -8.41
N VAL A 126 -17.73 -0.37 -7.34
CA VAL A 126 -17.93 -1.03 -6.03
C VAL A 126 -19.34 -0.75 -5.53
N GLN A 127 -20.03 -1.81 -5.14
CA GLN A 127 -21.30 -1.70 -4.42
C GLN A 127 -21.00 -1.45 -2.94
N CYS A 128 -21.49 -0.34 -2.41
CA CYS A 128 -21.41 -0.02 -0.99
C CYS A 128 -22.82 0.27 -0.48
N GLY A 129 -23.42 -0.69 0.23
CA GLY A 129 -24.85 -0.64 0.55
C GLY A 129 -25.73 -0.57 -0.71
N ASN A 130 -26.59 0.43 -0.77
CA ASN A 130 -27.50 0.64 -1.91
C ASN A 130 -26.92 1.54 -3.00
N GLN A 131 -25.66 1.96 -2.88
CA GLN A 131 -25.01 2.86 -3.83
C GLN A 131 -23.91 2.15 -4.59
N THR A 132 -23.83 2.43 -5.89
CA THR A 132 -22.75 1.97 -6.76
C THR A 132 -21.78 3.11 -6.94
N ILE A 133 -20.54 2.92 -6.51
CA ILE A 133 -19.47 3.92 -6.58
C ILE A 133 -18.52 3.56 -7.71
N ARG A 134 -18.30 4.51 -8.62
CA ARG A 134 -17.26 4.43 -9.64
C ARG A 134 -15.92 4.87 -9.06
N ILE A 135 -14.89 4.08 -9.31
CA ILE A 135 -13.53 4.35 -8.87
C ILE A 135 -12.67 4.70 -10.08
N GLN A 136 -12.03 5.86 -10.03
CA GLN A 136 -11.00 6.26 -10.98
C GLN A 136 -9.64 6.25 -10.28
N LEU A 137 -8.62 5.74 -10.99
CA LEU A 137 -7.23 5.82 -10.54
C LEU A 137 -6.45 6.77 -11.44
N ARG A 138 -5.67 7.64 -10.81
CA ARG A 138 -4.77 8.54 -11.51
C ARG A 138 -3.39 8.50 -10.88
N SER A 139 -2.40 8.10 -11.67
CA SER A 139 -1.01 8.21 -11.27
C SER A 139 -0.56 9.65 -11.46
N GLU A 140 -0.12 10.30 -10.39
CA GLU A 140 0.57 11.58 -10.46
C GLU A 140 2.07 11.33 -10.55
N VAL A 141 2.51 10.79 -11.68
CA VAL A 141 3.94 10.80 -12.01
C VAL A 141 4.30 12.24 -12.33
N LYS A 142 4.93 12.95 -11.40
CA LYS A 142 5.80 14.05 -11.81
C LYS A 142 6.87 13.39 -12.68
N SER A 143 6.77 13.59 -13.99
CA SER A 143 7.87 13.30 -14.89
C SER A 143 9.14 13.86 -14.25
N PRO A 144 10.24 13.07 -14.18
CA PRO A 144 11.52 13.64 -13.79
C PRO A 144 11.65 14.91 -14.63
N VAL A 145 11.93 16.02 -13.99
CA VAL A 145 12.24 17.27 -14.68
C VAL A 145 13.28 16.87 -15.71
N GLU A 146 12.84 16.86 -16.96
CA GLU A 146 13.71 16.70 -18.10
C GLU A 146 14.72 17.85 -17.95
N HIS A 147 15.91 17.49 -17.48
CA HIS A 147 17.04 18.43 -17.47
C HIS A 147 17.24 18.74 -18.93
N SER A 148 16.63 19.83 -19.37
CA SER A 148 16.87 20.40 -20.70
C SER A 148 18.37 20.62 -20.82
N PRO A 149 19.05 20.00 -21.79
CA PRO A 149 20.50 20.09 -21.93
C PRO A 149 20.96 21.47 -22.46
N THR A 150 20.10 22.49 -22.35
CA THR A 150 20.33 23.81 -22.99
C THR A 150 21.36 24.67 -22.27
N ASN A 151 21.82 24.34 -21.06
CA ASN A 151 22.76 25.19 -20.34
C ASN A 151 24.22 24.71 -20.30
N GLN A 152 24.53 23.53 -20.86
CA GLN A 152 25.93 23.11 -20.93
C GLN A 152 26.65 23.62 -22.19
N ALA A 153 25.93 23.91 -23.27
CA ALA A 153 26.53 24.45 -24.49
C ALA A 153 26.97 25.93 -24.34
N ALA A 154 26.26 26.70 -23.53
CA ALA A 154 26.62 28.11 -23.31
C ALA A 154 27.85 28.29 -22.40
N SER A 155 28.12 27.35 -21.50
CA SER A 155 29.28 27.44 -20.60
C SER A 155 30.58 26.98 -21.28
N GLN A 156 30.51 26.12 -22.29
CA GLN A 156 31.69 25.69 -23.05
C GLN A 156 32.12 26.70 -24.11
N ALA A 157 31.19 27.44 -24.71
CA ALA A 157 31.51 28.49 -25.69
C ALA A 157 32.20 29.72 -25.03
N ALA A 158 31.89 29.99 -23.75
CA ALA A 158 32.53 31.10 -23.04
C ALA A 158 33.97 30.81 -22.60
N SER A 159 34.34 29.56 -22.41
CA SER A 159 35.70 29.16 -22.01
C SER A 159 36.70 29.07 -23.17
N GLU A 160 36.21 28.85 -24.40
CA GLU A 160 37.07 28.81 -25.58
C GLU A 160 37.45 30.21 -26.11
N THR A 161 36.60 31.19 -25.91
CA THR A 161 36.85 32.56 -26.37
C THR A 161 37.93 33.26 -25.54
N GLU A 162 38.06 32.92 -24.25
CA GLU A 162 39.04 33.55 -23.35
C GLU A 162 40.46 32.97 -23.51
N SER A 163 40.56 31.73 -24.05
CA SER A 163 41.86 31.09 -24.31
C SER A 163 42.56 31.60 -25.59
N GLN A 164 41.81 32.18 -26.54
CA GLN A 164 42.37 32.67 -27.81
C GLN A 164 42.82 34.14 -27.78
N ALA A 165 42.39 34.89 -26.76
CA ALA A 165 42.77 36.32 -26.64
C ALA A 165 44.12 36.54 -25.94
N LYS A 166 44.84 35.51 -25.58
CA LYS A 166 46.09 35.56 -24.81
C LYS A 166 47.30 34.96 -25.55
N LYS A 167 47.29 34.99 -26.86
CA LYS A 167 48.43 34.54 -27.68
C LYS A 167 48.92 35.69 -28.61
#